data_25be96905c30aa43f84b81e04f1c7db5
#
_entry.id   25be96905c30aa43f84b81e04f1c7db5
#
_cell.length_a   1.000
_cell.length_b   1.000
_cell.length_c   1.000
_cell.angle_alpha   90.00
_cell.angle_beta   90.00
_cell.angle_gamma   90.00
#
_symmetry.space_group_name_H-M   'P 1'
#
loop_
_entity.id
_entity.type
_entity.pdbx_description
1 polymer ?
#
loop_
_entity_poly.entity_id
_entity_poly.type
_entity_poly.pdbx_seq_one_letter_code
_entity_poly.pdbx_strand_id
1 'polypeptide(L)'
;MAAAALAFLAGSAAALYYSHLGLALSHYDARAHLVVSRRIFDSIVPGWQQIGAVWLPLPHLLDMLPVQLDIFYRTGAFAIAISVASMSVAAWAVARLVLRTTGSAAGGLTAAALFVANPNLLYLQSTPMTEPLLFATTMVAVMSVAEWVDGDAPRWPHAQVRSAPRIRP
;
A
#
# COMPACT_ATOMS: atom_id res chain seq x y z
N MET A 1 8.85 -12.29 -5.30
CA MET A 1 9.20 -12.24 -3.86
C MET A 1 10.43 -11.36 -3.59
N ALA A 2 11.56 -11.50 -4.32
CA ALA A 2 12.76 -10.68 -4.09
C ALA A 2 12.49 -9.15 -4.12
N ALA A 3 11.73 -8.66 -5.10
CA ALA A 3 11.37 -7.24 -5.19
C ALA A 3 10.62 -6.74 -3.95
N ALA A 4 9.65 -7.52 -3.43
CA ALA A 4 8.94 -7.16 -2.21
C ALA A 4 9.87 -7.12 -0.99
N ALA A 5 10.75 -8.11 -0.85
CA ALA A 5 11.69 -8.16 0.27
C ALA A 5 12.66 -6.96 0.26
N LEU A 6 13.22 -6.64 -0.92
CA LEU A 6 14.09 -5.47 -1.08
C LEU A 6 13.35 -4.17 -0.77
N ALA A 7 12.11 -4.01 -1.27
CA ALA A 7 11.28 -2.85 -0.99
C ALA A 7 10.96 -2.72 0.50
N PHE A 8 10.63 -3.84 1.16
CA PHE A 8 10.36 -3.86 2.60
C PHE A 8 11.58 -3.45 3.43
N LEU A 9 12.76 -3.98 3.08
CA LEU A 9 14.01 -3.63 3.79
C LEU A 9 14.37 -2.16 3.57
N ALA A 10 14.33 -1.68 2.32
CA ALA A 10 14.62 -0.29 2.00
C ALA A 10 13.61 0.66 2.66
N GLY A 11 12.31 0.32 2.60
CA GLY A 11 11.23 1.09 3.23
C GLY A 11 11.36 1.14 4.74
N SER A 12 11.68 0.00 5.38
CA SER A 12 11.90 -0.04 6.83
C SER A 12 13.10 0.80 7.25
N ALA A 13 14.20 0.72 6.49
CA ALA A 13 15.39 1.54 6.76
C ALA A 13 15.08 3.05 6.60
N ALA A 14 14.34 3.43 5.55
CA ALA A 14 13.89 4.81 5.34
C ALA A 14 12.96 5.27 6.46
N ALA A 15 11.99 4.45 6.87
CA ALA A 15 11.06 4.77 7.95
C ALA A 15 11.80 5.01 9.28
N LEU A 16 12.77 4.17 9.61
CA LEU A 16 13.62 4.36 10.79
C LEU A 16 14.44 5.65 10.69
N TYR A 17 15.03 5.92 9.53
CA TYR A 17 15.81 7.13 9.28
C TYR A 17 14.97 8.41 9.44
N TYR A 18 13.84 8.50 8.75
CA TYR A 18 12.96 9.66 8.85
C TYR A 18 12.31 9.81 10.23
N SER A 19 12.01 8.72 10.91
CA SER A 19 11.53 8.75 12.30
C SER A 19 12.60 9.29 13.25
N HIS A 20 13.87 8.87 13.07
CA HIS A 20 14.99 9.38 13.87
C HIS A 20 15.22 10.88 13.67
N LEU A 21 14.99 11.39 12.45
CA LEU A 21 15.05 12.82 12.16
C LEU A 21 13.82 13.61 12.64
N GLY A 22 12.80 12.95 13.23
CA GLY A 22 11.55 13.59 13.65
C GLY A 22 10.62 13.99 12.49
N LEU A 23 10.86 13.48 11.29
CA LEU A 23 10.14 13.85 10.08
C LEU A 23 8.91 12.97 9.78
N ALA A 24 8.74 11.86 10.49
CA ALA A 24 7.63 10.92 10.26
C ALA A 24 6.24 11.57 10.37
N LEU A 25 6.07 12.54 11.24
CA LEU A 25 4.83 13.28 11.47
C LEU A 25 4.94 14.77 11.12
N SER A 26 5.90 15.17 10.30
CA SER A 26 6.09 16.56 9.92
C SER A 26 5.02 17.07 8.96
N HIS A 27 4.48 16.18 8.11
CA HIS A 27 3.41 16.53 7.20
C HIS A 27 2.07 16.65 7.93
N TYR A 28 1.30 17.69 7.61
CA TYR A 28 0.01 17.95 8.25
C TYR A 28 -0.97 16.78 8.08
N ASP A 29 -1.12 16.26 6.86
CA ASP A 29 -2.07 15.19 6.57
C ASP A 29 -1.71 13.88 7.28
N ALA A 30 -0.43 13.59 7.48
CA ALA A 30 0.01 12.43 8.24
C ALA A 30 -0.56 12.41 9.66
N ARG A 31 -0.57 13.58 10.32
CA ARG A 31 -1.21 13.73 11.64
C ARG A 31 -2.73 13.66 11.54
N ALA A 32 -3.30 14.29 10.51
CA ALA A 32 -4.74 14.30 10.31
C ALA A 32 -5.31 12.89 10.13
N HIS A 33 -4.61 12.00 9.40
CA HIS A 33 -5.01 10.61 9.24
C HIS A 33 -5.06 9.85 10.57
N LEU A 34 -4.08 10.05 11.45
CA LEU A 34 -4.09 9.45 12.79
C LEU A 34 -5.26 9.97 13.64
N VAL A 35 -5.53 11.29 13.58
CA VAL A 35 -6.67 11.90 14.27
C VAL A 35 -8.00 11.34 13.75
N VAL A 36 -8.17 11.22 12.44
CA VAL A 36 -9.39 10.67 11.83
C VAL A 36 -9.61 9.23 12.27
N SER A 37 -8.57 8.39 12.25
CA SER A 37 -8.66 7.01 12.69
C SER A 37 -8.98 6.89 14.18
N ARG A 38 -8.36 7.72 15.03
CA ARG A 38 -8.54 7.67 16.48
C ARG A 38 -9.95 8.10 16.89
N ARG A 39 -10.48 9.16 16.31
CA ARG A 39 -11.76 9.75 16.73
C ARG A 39 -12.99 8.90 16.37
N ILE A 40 -12.81 7.79 15.61
CA ILE A 40 -13.89 6.80 15.42
C ILE A 40 -14.39 6.29 16.79
N PHE A 41 -13.48 6.10 17.74
CA PHE A 41 -13.79 5.67 19.12
C PHE A 41 -13.58 6.76 20.16
N ASP A 42 -12.54 7.59 20.01
CA ASP A 42 -12.12 8.61 20.96
C ASP A 42 -12.54 10.01 20.45
N SER A 43 -13.81 10.33 20.62
CA SER A 43 -14.37 11.65 20.31
C SER A 43 -15.63 11.92 21.14
N ILE A 44 -16.07 13.19 21.16
CA ILE A 44 -17.33 13.58 21.85
C ILE A 44 -18.53 12.86 21.23
N VAL A 45 -18.51 12.61 19.93
CA VAL A 45 -19.55 11.85 19.21
C VAL A 45 -18.85 10.75 18.41
N PRO A 46 -18.55 9.59 19.01
CA PRO A 46 -17.87 8.50 18.34
C PRO A 46 -18.76 7.84 17.29
N GLY A 47 -18.14 7.21 16.29
CA GLY A 47 -18.84 6.44 15.26
C GLY A 47 -18.27 6.61 13.88
N TRP A 48 -18.87 5.90 12.92
CA TRP A 48 -18.41 5.82 11.52
C TRP A 48 -18.40 7.17 10.80
N GLN A 49 -19.27 8.11 11.19
CA GLN A 49 -19.29 9.47 10.67
C GLN A 49 -17.97 10.23 10.89
N GLN A 50 -17.13 9.77 11.81
CA GLN A 50 -15.83 10.38 12.09
C GLN A 50 -14.79 10.09 11.03
N ILE A 51 -14.98 9.07 10.19
CA ILE A 51 -14.07 8.78 9.07
C ILE A 51 -14.04 9.96 8.09
N GLY A 52 -15.15 10.70 8.00
CA GLY A 52 -15.27 11.85 7.10
C GLY A 52 -15.46 11.46 5.64
N ALA A 53 -15.68 12.49 4.79
CA ALA A 53 -15.98 12.32 3.37
C ALA A 53 -14.80 12.69 2.45
N VAL A 54 -13.71 13.22 3.02
CA VAL A 54 -12.59 13.76 2.23
C VAL A 54 -11.61 12.67 1.81
N TRP A 55 -11.34 11.73 2.69
CA TRP A 55 -10.36 10.67 2.45
C TRP A 55 -11.01 9.29 2.34
N LEU A 56 -10.39 8.41 1.57
CA LEU A 56 -10.83 7.02 1.45
C LEU A 56 -10.80 6.30 2.81
N PRO A 57 -11.82 5.49 3.14
CA PRO A 57 -11.99 4.94 4.48
C PRO A 57 -10.99 3.85 4.84
N LEU A 58 -10.50 3.06 3.87
CA LEU A 58 -9.72 1.86 4.11
C LEU A 58 -8.48 2.08 5.00
N PRO A 59 -7.62 3.09 4.77
CA PRO A 59 -6.46 3.32 5.63
C PRO A 59 -6.87 3.58 7.09
N HIS A 60 -7.92 4.37 7.30
CA HIS A 60 -8.41 4.71 8.63
C HIS A 60 -9.01 3.49 9.35
N LEU A 61 -9.70 2.61 8.61
CA LEU A 61 -10.23 1.35 9.15
C LEU A 61 -9.12 0.39 9.59
N LEU A 62 -8.03 0.33 8.83
CA LEU A 62 -6.88 -0.51 9.19
C LEU A 62 -6.15 0.00 10.44
N ASP A 63 -6.12 1.31 10.66
CA ASP A 63 -5.42 1.95 11.77
C ASP A 63 -6.32 2.23 12.99
N MET A 64 -7.65 2.12 12.87
CA MET A 64 -8.61 2.56 13.89
C MET A 64 -8.44 1.89 15.25
N LEU A 65 -8.03 0.63 15.31
CA LEU A 65 -7.78 -0.08 16.57
C LEU A 65 -6.37 0.19 17.11
N PRO A 66 -5.29 0.03 16.32
CA PRO A 66 -3.94 0.29 16.80
C PRO A 66 -3.73 1.72 17.28
N VAL A 67 -4.31 2.71 16.60
CA VAL A 67 -4.17 4.14 16.94
C VAL A 67 -4.76 4.51 18.30
N GLN A 68 -5.60 3.65 18.90
CA GLN A 68 -6.10 3.87 20.26
C GLN A 68 -4.99 3.74 21.32
N LEU A 69 -3.91 3.03 21.01
CA LEU A 69 -2.73 2.98 21.85
C LEU A 69 -1.90 4.25 21.62
N ASP A 70 -1.64 4.99 22.70
CA ASP A 70 -0.94 6.29 22.64
C ASP A 70 0.42 6.21 21.93
N ILE A 71 1.14 5.10 22.05
CA ILE A 71 2.41 4.92 21.37
C ILE A 71 2.24 5.00 19.85
N PHE A 72 1.23 4.33 19.28
CA PHE A 72 0.97 4.35 17.84
C PHE A 72 0.38 5.68 17.38
N TYR A 73 -0.46 6.30 18.19
CA TYR A 73 -0.98 7.64 17.89
C TYR A 73 0.11 8.71 17.86
N ARG A 74 1.02 8.70 18.83
CA ARG A 74 2.09 9.70 18.95
C ARG A 74 3.23 9.51 17.95
N THR A 75 3.48 8.28 17.53
CA THR A 75 4.60 7.95 16.62
C THR A 75 4.14 7.71 15.18
N GLY A 76 2.88 7.34 14.97
CA GLY A 76 2.38 6.86 13.67
C GLY A 76 2.94 5.50 13.27
N ALA A 77 3.64 4.79 14.16
CA ALA A 77 4.44 3.62 13.80
C ALA A 77 3.64 2.50 13.14
N PHE A 78 2.39 2.27 13.56
CA PHE A 78 1.57 1.23 12.95
C PHE A 78 1.10 1.63 11.54
N ALA A 79 0.65 2.87 11.35
CA ALA A 79 0.27 3.38 10.03
C ALA A 79 1.46 3.42 9.06
N ILE A 80 2.67 3.76 9.55
CA ILE A 80 3.92 3.67 8.78
C ILE A 80 4.21 2.21 8.40
N ALA A 81 3.99 1.24 9.28
CA ALA A 81 4.16 -0.18 8.96
C ALA A 81 3.20 -0.63 7.85
N ILE A 82 1.94 -0.16 7.85
CA ILE A 82 0.99 -0.36 6.75
C ILE A 82 1.54 0.26 5.45
N SER A 83 2.08 1.47 5.51
CA SER A 83 2.64 2.17 4.35
C SER A 83 3.83 1.42 3.75
N VAL A 84 4.77 0.95 4.57
CA VAL A 84 5.94 0.17 4.13
C VAL A 84 5.50 -1.17 3.53
N ALA A 85 4.57 -1.88 4.16
CA ALA A 85 4.02 -3.13 3.63
C ALA A 85 3.32 -2.91 2.28
N SER A 86 2.53 -1.84 2.17
CA SER A 86 1.83 -1.46 0.95
C SER A 86 2.80 -1.17 -0.20
N MET A 87 3.86 -0.38 0.04
CA MET A 87 4.88 -0.11 -0.98
C MET A 87 5.64 -1.37 -1.41
N SER A 88 5.83 -2.32 -0.49
CA SER A 88 6.43 -3.61 -0.81
C SER A 88 5.55 -4.44 -1.74
N VAL A 89 4.24 -4.42 -1.52
CA VAL A 89 3.25 -5.05 -2.41
C VAL A 89 3.22 -4.35 -3.77
N ALA A 90 3.24 -3.01 -3.80
CA ALA A 90 3.30 -2.25 -5.04
C ALA A 90 4.55 -2.58 -5.87
N ALA A 91 5.73 -2.62 -5.24
CA ALA A 91 6.98 -2.98 -5.89
C ALA A 91 6.96 -4.42 -6.46
N TRP A 92 6.37 -5.34 -5.72
CA TRP A 92 6.16 -6.71 -6.21
C TRP A 92 5.25 -6.74 -7.43
N ALA A 93 4.13 -6.02 -7.41
CA ALA A 93 3.18 -5.98 -8.52
C ALA A 93 3.81 -5.34 -9.78
N VAL A 94 4.59 -4.26 -9.62
CA VAL A 94 5.37 -3.65 -10.71
C VAL A 94 6.35 -4.63 -11.31
N ALA A 95 7.16 -5.30 -10.46
CA ALA A 95 8.12 -6.29 -10.93
C ALA A 95 7.45 -7.44 -11.70
N ARG A 96 6.32 -7.93 -11.20
CA ARG A 96 5.56 -9.01 -11.81
C ARG A 96 4.94 -8.58 -13.15
N LEU A 97 4.40 -7.39 -13.22
CA LEU A 97 3.85 -6.84 -14.47
C LEU A 97 4.91 -6.69 -15.54
N VAL A 98 6.08 -6.12 -15.20
CA VAL A 98 7.19 -5.96 -16.15
C VAL A 98 7.77 -7.32 -16.56
N LEU A 99 7.97 -8.25 -15.63
CA LEU A 99 8.39 -9.61 -15.95
C LEU A 99 7.45 -10.27 -16.95
N ARG A 100 6.14 -10.12 -16.74
CA ARG A 100 5.12 -10.71 -17.58
C ARG A 100 5.13 -10.13 -18.99
N THR A 101 5.20 -8.82 -19.13
CA THR A 101 5.14 -8.12 -20.42
C THR A 101 6.43 -8.25 -21.23
N THR A 102 7.58 -8.38 -20.56
CA THR A 102 8.88 -8.41 -21.22
C THR A 102 9.57 -9.77 -21.23
N GLY A 103 9.10 -10.71 -20.40
CA GLY A 103 9.80 -11.99 -20.16
C GLY A 103 11.11 -11.86 -19.36
N SER A 104 11.48 -10.64 -18.93
CA SER A 104 12.78 -10.34 -18.32
C SER A 104 12.67 -10.20 -16.79
N ALA A 105 13.25 -11.14 -16.06
CA ALA A 105 13.36 -11.05 -14.61
C ALA A 105 14.24 -9.86 -14.18
N ALA A 106 15.31 -9.60 -14.93
CA ALA A 106 16.16 -8.42 -14.69
C ALA A 106 15.39 -7.12 -14.91
N GLY A 107 14.59 -7.03 -15.98
CA GLY A 107 13.71 -5.89 -16.25
C GLY A 107 12.72 -5.65 -15.11
N GLY A 108 12.08 -6.70 -14.60
CA GLY A 108 11.17 -6.61 -13.46
C GLY A 108 11.85 -6.13 -12.19
N LEU A 109 13.02 -6.64 -11.86
CA LEU A 109 13.80 -6.20 -10.70
C LEU A 109 14.27 -4.76 -10.84
N THR A 110 14.74 -4.37 -12.04
CA THR A 110 15.15 -2.98 -12.31
C THR A 110 13.99 -2.01 -12.16
N ALA A 111 12.81 -2.33 -12.69
CA ALA A 111 11.62 -1.49 -12.56
C ALA A 111 11.22 -1.32 -11.08
N ALA A 112 11.22 -2.41 -10.29
CA ALA A 112 10.96 -2.33 -8.86
C ALA A 112 12.04 -1.53 -8.12
N ALA A 113 13.31 -1.68 -8.47
CA ALA A 113 14.40 -0.93 -7.87
C ALA A 113 14.28 0.57 -8.15
N LEU A 114 13.98 0.97 -9.38
CA LEU A 114 13.74 2.38 -9.73
C LEU A 114 12.52 2.95 -9.01
N PHE A 115 11.45 2.17 -8.86
CA PHE A 115 10.27 2.56 -8.12
C PHE A 115 10.60 2.80 -6.64
N VAL A 116 11.30 1.87 -6.00
CA VAL A 116 11.68 1.94 -4.58
C VAL A 116 12.73 3.02 -4.31
N ALA A 117 13.67 3.23 -5.24
CA ALA A 117 14.75 4.22 -5.08
C ALA A 117 14.28 5.66 -5.22
N ASN A 118 13.00 5.91 -5.57
CA ASN A 118 12.47 7.27 -5.63
C ASN A 118 12.42 7.88 -4.21
N PRO A 119 13.14 9.00 -3.97
CA PRO A 119 13.23 9.58 -2.62
C PRO A 119 11.89 10.09 -2.10
N ASN A 120 11.00 10.54 -3.00
CA ASN A 120 9.66 10.98 -2.60
C ASN A 120 8.82 9.80 -2.10
N LEU A 121 8.91 8.63 -2.75
CA LEU A 121 8.22 7.44 -2.32
C LEU A 121 8.81 6.86 -1.03
N LEU A 122 10.15 6.92 -0.86
CA LEU A 122 10.80 6.53 0.39
C LEU A 122 10.37 7.41 1.56
N TYR A 123 10.23 8.72 1.36
CA TYR A 123 9.70 9.60 2.39
C TYR A 123 8.21 9.36 2.63
N LEU A 124 7.40 9.28 1.58
CA LEU A 124 5.96 9.10 1.67
C LEU A 124 5.57 7.85 2.48
N GLN A 125 6.22 6.70 2.20
CA GLN A 125 5.96 5.46 2.93
C GLN A 125 6.49 5.48 4.37
N SER A 126 7.34 6.45 4.72
CA SER A 126 7.88 6.66 6.08
C SER A 126 6.97 7.54 6.94
N THR A 127 5.78 7.83 6.46
CA THR A 127 4.77 8.69 7.09
C THR A 127 3.41 7.97 7.13
N PRO A 128 2.50 8.33 8.04
CA PRO A 128 1.13 7.81 8.08
C PRO A 128 0.25 8.34 6.94
N MET A 129 0.75 8.32 5.70
CA MET A 129 0.02 8.76 4.52
C MET A 129 -0.76 7.60 3.90
N THR A 130 -1.82 7.91 3.17
CA THR A 130 -2.74 6.91 2.62
C THR A 130 -2.37 6.46 1.21
N GLU A 131 -1.54 7.23 0.51
CA GLU A 131 -1.12 6.99 -0.87
C GLU A 131 -0.34 5.68 -1.06
N PRO A 132 0.52 5.22 -0.13
CA PRO A 132 1.17 3.93 -0.28
C PRO A 132 0.16 2.78 -0.42
N LEU A 133 -0.94 2.81 0.32
CA LEU A 133 -1.99 1.80 0.21
C LEU A 133 -2.76 1.93 -1.12
N LEU A 134 -2.98 3.16 -1.60
CA LEU A 134 -3.55 3.41 -2.91
C LEU A 134 -2.66 2.86 -4.03
N PHE A 135 -1.34 3.09 -3.97
CA PHE A 135 -0.39 2.50 -4.92
C PHE A 135 -0.45 0.97 -4.91
N ALA A 136 -0.45 0.35 -3.74
CA ALA A 136 -0.52 -1.10 -3.63
C ALA A 136 -1.79 -1.65 -4.28
N THR A 137 -2.95 -1.13 -3.92
CA THR A 137 -4.24 -1.61 -4.43
C THR A 137 -4.36 -1.37 -5.94
N THR A 138 -3.91 -0.21 -6.43
CA THR A 138 -3.92 0.11 -7.86
C THR A 138 -2.98 -0.79 -8.65
N MET A 139 -1.74 -0.99 -8.20
CA MET A 139 -0.78 -1.84 -8.91
C MET A 139 -1.20 -3.30 -8.91
N VAL A 140 -1.76 -3.80 -7.81
CA VAL A 140 -2.34 -5.15 -7.76
C VAL A 140 -3.53 -5.28 -8.70
N ALA A 141 -4.42 -4.29 -8.75
CA ALA A 141 -5.55 -4.29 -9.67
C ALA A 141 -5.10 -4.32 -11.13
N VAL A 142 -4.14 -3.47 -11.52
CA VAL A 142 -3.58 -3.45 -12.89
C VAL A 142 -2.93 -4.78 -13.23
N MET A 143 -2.12 -5.33 -12.33
CA MET A 143 -1.50 -6.64 -12.50
C MET A 143 -2.55 -7.75 -12.69
N SER A 144 -3.59 -7.75 -11.86
CA SER A 144 -4.66 -8.76 -11.90
C SER A 144 -5.47 -8.67 -13.19
N VAL A 145 -5.75 -7.46 -13.68
CA VAL A 145 -6.41 -7.24 -14.97
C VAL A 145 -5.54 -7.74 -16.11
N ALA A 146 -4.25 -7.45 -16.11
CA ALA A 146 -3.32 -7.95 -17.12
C ALA A 146 -3.27 -9.50 -17.12
N GLU A 147 -3.22 -10.12 -15.96
CA GLU A 147 -3.25 -11.58 -15.80
C GLU A 147 -4.57 -12.18 -16.31
N TRP A 148 -5.69 -11.52 -16.07
CA TRP A 148 -7.01 -11.96 -16.52
C TRP A 148 -7.16 -11.85 -18.04
N VAL A 149 -6.73 -10.75 -18.64
CA VAL A 149 -6.79 -10.52 -20.09
C VAL A 149 -5.98 -11.57 -20.85
N ASP A 150 -4.80 -11.95 -20.33
CA ASP A 150 -3.95 -12.95 -20.97
C ASP A 150 -4.41 -14.41 -20.72
N GLY A 151 -5.51 -14.60 -19.97
CA GLY A 151 -6.07 -15.93 -19.71
C GLY A 151 -5.43 -16.67 -18.53
N ASP A 152 -4.53 -16.02 -17.81
CA ASP A 152 -3.91 -16.56 -16.60
C ASP A 152 -4.63 -16.08 -15.31
N ALA A 153 -5.95 -15.93 -15.39
CA ALA A 153 -6.71 -15.45 -14.24
C ALA A 153 -6.35 -16.25 -12.98
N PRO A 154 -6.06 -15.58 -11.85
CA PRO A 154 -5.84 -16.28 -10.60
C PRO A 154 -7.06 -17.15 -10.34
N ARG A 155 -6.86 -18.44 -10.12
CA ARG A 155 -7.95 -19.37 -9.74
C ARG A 155 -8.35 -19.06 -8.31
N TRP A 156 -9.14 -18.02 -8.11
CA TRP A 156 -9.82 -17.80 -6.86
C TRP A 156 -10.82 -18.96 -6.66
N PRO A 157 -10.91 -19.57 -5.48
CA PRO A 157 -11.71 -20.78 -5.26
C PRO A 157 -13.21 -20.67 -5.60
N HIS A 158 -13.69 -19.46 -5.93
CA HIS A 158 -15.11 -19.19 -6.15
C HIS A 158 -15.47 -18.55 -7.51
N ALA A 159 -14.51 -18.33 -8.38
CA ALA A 159 -14.76 -17.77 -9.71
C ALA A 159 -14.66 -18.82 -10.81
N GLN A 160 -15.54 -19.80 -10.83
CA GLN A 160 -15.84 -20.55 -12.04
C GLN A 160 -16.75 -19.70 -12.95
N VAL A 161 -16.21 -18.65 -13.55
CA VAL A 161 -16.84 -18.09 -14.73
C VAL A 161 -16.61 -19.08 -15.85
N ARG A 162 -17.66 -19.77 -16.27
CA ARG A 162 -17.65 -20.66 -17.44
C ARG A 162 -17.07 -19.88 -18.62
N SER A 163 -15.95 -20.35 -19.12
CA SER A 163 -15.40 -19.86 -20.38
C SER A 163 -16.47 -20.00 -21.46
N ALA A 164 -16.94 -18.91 -22.00
CA ALA A 164 -17.81 -18.94 -23.17
C ALA A 164 -17.11 -19.68 -24.32
N PRO A 165 -17.80 -20.55 -25.08
CA PRO A 165 -17.19 -21.27 -26.18
C PRO A 165 -16.65 -20.25 -27.19
N ARG A 166 -15.37 -20.38 -27.58
CA ARG A 166 -14.80 -19.59 -28.69
C ARG A 166 -15.56 -19.93 -29.95
N ILE A 167 -16.30 -18.98 -30.48
CA ILE A 167 -16.82 -19.09 -31.84
C ILE A 167 -15.60 -18.98 -32.76
N ARG A 168 -15.23 -20.08 -33.38
CA ARG A 168 -14.24 -20.09 -34.48
C ARG A 168 -14.94 -19.53 -35.73
N PRO A 169 -14.25 -18.69 -36.51
CA PRO A 169 -14.76 -18.21 -37.80
C PRO A 169 -14.88 -19.35 -38.83
#